data_179e0becccc109b3e1fe0a47747d6460
#
_entry.id   179e0becccc109b3e1fe0a47747d6460
#
_cell.length_a   1.000
_cell.length_b   1.000
_cell.length_c   1.000
_cell.angle_alpha   90.00
_cell.angle_beta   90.00
_cell.angle_gamma   90.00
#
_symmetry.space_group_name_H-M   'P 1'
#
loop_
_entity.id
_entity.type
_entity.pdbx_description
1 polymer ?
#
loop_
_entity_poly.entity_id
_entity_poly.type
_entity_poly.pdbx_seq_one_letter_code
_entity_poly.pdbx_strand_id
1 'polypeptide(L)'
;MTAGGPQFRATPQNPDLLRWVGIQVLLLVIAWLIGLVVRRLLASRMTMSTASATLTGLGGLWGGLLVAGWIFSSSDMWRPVMIGVAAVVALVVVIIVSLIVAYLHPRPGLEPIAEVAKRGESDSLEFKSSARWNMRAGKRDDAMETVIAKTVAAFMNSGGGTLLIGVDDDGRLIGLGPDYATLKTPDSDRFELWIRDLWGQRLGTNAAALPLLDFAEASDPQEGYGPQEICRVTIPPSTRPVYLTGPKGKGEAELWVRVGNSTRRLEVADAVQYVALRWPESVRVSPLTRIRLFLTMTRHRETPTRLPRVVERVLTERAKHGGGSSEGEEERG
;
A
#
# COMPACT_ATOMS: atom_id res chain seq x y z
N MET A 1 -22.59 -70.74 25.95
CA MET A 1 -22.77 -69.85 24.85
C MET A 1 -22.22 -68.49 25.30
N THR A 2 -20.96 -68.22 25.02
CA THR A 2 -20.30 -66.92 25.33
C THR A 2 -20.05 -66.19 24.02
N ALA A 3 -20.81 -65.12 23.81
CA ALA A 3 -20.67 -64.27 22.63
C ALA A 3 -19.37 -63.45 22.76
N GLY A 4 -18.38 -63.78 21.93
CA GLY A 4 -17.20 -62.96 21.73
C GLY A 4 -17.57 -61.74 20.89
N GLY A 5 -17.58 -60.55 21.51
CA GLY A 5 -17.72 -59.27 20.80
C GLY A 5 -16.50 -58.98 19.91
N PRO A 6 -16.64 -58.22 18.84
CA PRO A 6 -15.54 -57.89 17.94
C PRO A 6 -14.49 -57.07 18.69
N GLN A 7 -13.31 -57.65 18.86
CA GLN A 7 -12.13 -56.94 19.34
C GLN A 7 -11.65 -55.99 18.23
N PHE A 8 -11.86 -54.71 18.39
CA PHE A 8 -11.19 -53.67 17.60
C PHE A 8 -9.68 -53.72 17.92
N ARG A 9 -8.92 -54.48 17.10
CA ARG A 9 -7.48 -54.35 17.09
C ARG A 9 -7.15 -52.97 16.54
N ALA A 10 -6.61 -52.07 17.38
CA ALA A 10 -5.99 -50.86 16.93
C ALA A 10 -4.90 -51.23 15.90
N THR A 11 -5.04 -50.80 14.67
CA THR A 11 -4.02 -50.94 13.61
C THR A 11 -2.74 -50.32 14.10
N PRO A 12 -1.59 -51.03 13.98
CA PRO A 12 -0.29 -50.46 14.35
C PRO A 12 -0.10 -49.17 13.52
N GLN A 13 0.22 -48.10 14.20
CA GLN A 13 0.60 -46.83 13.54
C GLN A 13 1.76 -47.15 12.61
N ASN A 14 1.55 -47.04 11.29
CA ASN A 14 2.52 -47.37 10.29
C ASN A 14 3.67 -46.35 10.40
N PRO A 15 4.87 -46.66 10.92
CA PRO A 15 5.94 -45.70 11.16
C PRO A 15 6.40 -45.03 9.86
N ASP A 16 6.15 -45.68 8.72
CA ASP A 16 6.45 -45.14 7.41
C ASP A 16 5.50 -43.96 7.04
N LEU A 17 4.24 -44.03 7.47
CA LEU A 17 3.28 -42.93 7.22
C LEU A 17 3.73 -41.64 7.89
N LEU A 18 4.19 -41.69 9.14
CA LEU A 18 4.68 -40.49 9.88
C LEU A 18 5.95 -39.93 9.23
N ARG A 19 6.84 -40.78 8.74
CA ARG A 19 8.03 -40.36 7.99
C ARG A 19 7.64 -39.67 6.68
N TRP A 20 6.71 -40.25 5.91
CA TRP A 20 6.21 -39.66 4.68
C TRP A 20 5.58 -38.29 4.90
N VAL A 21 4.71 -38.15 5.90
CA VAL A 21 4.10 -36.88 6.24
C VAL A 21 5.15 -35.84 6.68
N GLY A 22 6.13 -36.25 7.48
CA GLY A 22 7.23 -35.40 7.91
C GLY A 22 8.07 -34.87 6.74
N ILE A 23 8.40 -35.75 5.77
CA ILE A 23 9.12 -35.33 4.55
C ILE A 23 8.30 -34.35 3.73
N GLN A 24 7.00 -34.56 3.54
CA GLN A 24 6.14 -33.62 2.78
C GLN A 24 6.06 -32.23 3.45
N VAL A 25 5.91 -32.20 4.77
CA VAL A 25 5.92 -30.93 5.53
C VAL A 25 7.27 -30.21 5.38
N LEU A 26 8.38 -30.95 5.48
CA LEU A 26 9.73 -30.42 5.29
C LEU A 26 9.89 -29.79 3.89
N LEU A 27 9.46 -30.51 2.84
CA LEU A 27 9.52 -30.02 1.46
C LEU A 27 8.69 -28.73 1.26
N LEU A 28 7.51 -28.67 1.86
CA LEU A 28 6.68 -27.46 1.81
C LEU A 28 7.35 -26.27 2.51
N VAL A 29 7.99 -26.50 3.66
CA VAL A 29 8.74 -25.46 4.37
C VAL A 29 9.92 -24.97 3.53
N ILE A 30 10.69 -25.87 2.93
CA ILE A 30 11.80 -25.53 2.04
C ILE A 30 11.30 -24.75 0.81
N ALA A 31 10.22 -25.20 0.16
CA ALA A 31 9.61 -24.51 -0.96
C ALA A 31 9.13 -23.11 -0.59
N TRP A 32 8.55 -22.95 0.60
CA TRP A 32 8.12 -21.65 1.11
C TRP A 32 9.31 -20.71 1.36
N LEU A 33 10.41 -21.22 1.96
CA LEU A 33 11.64 -20.44 2.18
C LEU A 33 12.26 -20.00 0.83
N ILE A 34 12.36 -20.90 -0.15
CA ILE A 34 12.81 -20.56 -1.51
C ILE A 34 11.89 -19.49 -2.11
N GLY A 35 10.56 -19.64 -1.97
CA GLY A 35 9.58 -18.67 -2.42
C GLY A 35 9.76 -17.28 -1.79
N LEU A 36 10.10 -17.21 -0.50
CA LEU A 36 10.42 -15.94 0.16
C LEU A 36 11.66 -15.26 -0.44
N VAL A 37 12.71 -16.05 -0.74
CA VAL A 37 13.93 -15.54 -1.41
C VAL A 37 13.58 -15.00 -2.80
N VAL A 38 12.82 -15.75 -3.61
CA VAL A 38 12.34 -15.32 -4.94
C VAL A 38 11.60 -13.99 -4.83
N ARG A 39 10.62 -13.95 -3.93
CA ARG A 39 9.82 -12.75 -3.71
C ARG A 39 10.68 -11.55 -3.32
N ARG A 40 11.70 -11.74 -2.48
CA ARG A 40 12.60 -10.67 -2.04
C ARG A 40 13.51 -10.19 -3.18
N LEU A 41 14.05 -11.11 -3.97
CA LEU A 41 14.90 -10.79 -5.13
C LEU A 41 14.13 -10.06 -6.25
N LEU A 42 12.88 -10.47 -6.48
CA LEU A 42 12.04 -9.91 -7.55
C LEU A 42 11.12 -8.76 -7.07
N ALA A 43 11.11 -8.42 -5.77
CA ALA A 43 10.23 -7.41 -5.19
C ALA A 43 10.33 -6.03 -5.86
N SER A 44 11.50 -5.68 -6.41
CA SER A 44 11.73 -4.42 -7.13
C SER A 44 11.29 -4.46 -8.60
N ARG A 45 10.88 -5.65 -9.10
CA ARG A 45 10.57 -5.87 -10.53
C ARG A 45 9.15 -6.34 -10.77
N MET A 46 8.62 -7.18 -9.87
CA MET A 46 7.31 -7.81 -10.00
C MET A 46 6.62 -7.92 -8.64
N THR A 47 5.32 -7.64 -8.60
CA THR A 47 4.49 -7.93 -7.42
C THR A 47 4.05 -9.39 -7.48
N MET A 48 4.63 -10.24 -6.63
CA MET A 48 4.25 -11.64 -6.53
C MET A 48 3.49 -11.90 -5.22
N SER A 49 2.39 -12.65 -5.32
CA SER A 49 1.70 -13.14 -4.12
C SER A 49 2.56 -14.20 -3.40
N THR A 50 2.36 -14.38 -2.09
CA THR A 50 3.03 -15.46 -1.35
C THR A 50 2.73 -16.84 -1.93
N ALA A 51 1.51 -17.05 -2.39
CA ALA A 51 1.10 -18.31 -3.00
C ALA A 51 1.87 -18.60 -4.31
N SER A 52 1.95 -17.63 -5.23
CA SER A 52 2.69 -17.80 -6.49
C SER A 52 4.19 -18.00 -6.25
N ALA A 53 4.77 -17.28 -5.29
CA ALA A 53 6.18 -17.46 -4.92
C ALA A 53 6.46 -18.85 -4.34
N THR A 54 5.56 -19.38 -3.49
CA THR A 54 5.68 -20.74 -2.93
C THR A 54 5.53 -21.81 -4.01
N LEU A 55 4.60 -21.64 -4.96
CA LEU A 55 4.46 -22.56 -6.10
C LEU A 55 5.70 -22.57 -6.98
N THR A 56 6.33 -21.43 -7.20
CA THR A 56 7.62 -21.35 -7.92
C THR A 56 8.72 -22.07 -7.15
N GLY A 57 8.78 -21.89 -5.83
CA GLY A 57 9.72 -22.62 -4.96
C GLY A 57 9.51 -24.13 -5.00
N LEU A 58 8.25 -24.59 -5.01
CA LEU A 58 7.89 -26.00 -5.11
C LEU A 58 8.32 -26.58 -6.46
N GLY A 59 8.05 -25.89 -7.57
CA GLY A 59 8.48 -26.30 -8.91
C GLY A 59 10.01 -26.39 -9.02
N GLY A 60 10.72 -25.41 -8.46
CA GLY A 60 12.19 -25.43 -8.39
C GLY A 60 12.73 -26.62 -7.60
N LEU A 61 12.11 -26.97 -6.46
CA LEU A 61 12.50 -28.10 -5.63
C LEU A 61 12.29 -29.42 -6.34
N TRP A 62 11.14 -29.63 -7.02
CA TRP A 62 10.90 -30.82 -7.82
C TRP A 62 11.88 -30.96 -9.00
N GLY A 63 12.14 -29.83 -9.70
CA GLY A 63 13.17 -29.82 -10.75
C GLY A 63 14.56 -30.17 -10.20
N GLY A 64 14.91 -29.64 -9.02
CA GLY A 64 16.15 -29.96 -8.32
C GLY A 64 16.27 -31.44 -7.93
N LEU A 65 15.17 -32.04 -7.48
CA LEU A 65 15.15 -33.51 -7.17
C LEU A 65 15.37 -34.35 -8.43
N LEU A 66 14.78 -33.97 -9.56
CA LEU A 66 15.00 -34.68 -10.83
C LEU A 66 16.46 -34.58 -11.27
N VAL A 67 17.04 -33.38 -11.18
CA VAL A 67 18.47 -33.16 -11.53
C VAL A 67 19.37 -33.94 -10.58
N ALA A 68 19.12 -33.92 -9.27
CA ALA A 68 19.88 -34.66 -8.29
C ALA A 68 19.78 -36.19 -8.53
N GLY A 69 18.58 -36.71 -8.83
CA GLY A 69 18.36 -38.10 -9.18
C GLY A 69 19.15 -38.52 -10.41
N TRP A 70 19.20 -37.66 -11.43
CA TRP A 70 19.98 -37.90 -12.65
C TRP A 70 21.49 -37.91 -12.39
N ILE A 71 22.01 -36.93 -11.62
CA ILE A 71 23.45 -36.84 -11.29
C ILE A 71 23.93 -38.04 -10.47
N PHE A 72 23.16 -38.41 -9.47
CA PHE A 72 23.59 -39.47 -8.53
C PHE A 72 23.11 -40.89 -8.92
N SER A 73 22.39 -41.01 -10.04
CA SER A 73 21.85 -42.31 -10.55
C SER A 73 21.15 -43.12 -9.43
N SER A 74 20.57 -42.45 -8.44
CA SER A 74 19.99 -43.07 -7.25
C SER A 74 18.48 -43.22 -7.39
N SER A 75 17.97 -44.42 -7.13
CA SER A 75 16.52 -44.67 -7.08
C SER A 75 15.86 -44.17 -5.79
N ASP A 76 16.63 -43.83 -4.77
CA ASP A 76 16.13 -43.36 -3.48
C ASP A 76 16.25 -41.82 -3.36
N MET A 77 15.32 -41.13 -4.00
CA MET A 77 15.24 -39.65 -4.02
C MET A 77 14.93 -39.02 -2.65
N TRP A 78 14.52 -39.81 -1.67
CA TRP A 78 14.07 -39.34 -0.38
C TRP A 78 15.18 -39.33 0.69
N ARG A 79 16.41 -39.62 0.34
CA ARG A 79 17.53 -39.48 1.27
C ARG A 79 17.72 -38.01 1.65
N PRO A 80 17.99 -37.69 2.92
CA PRO A 80 18.20 -36.32 3.36
C PRO A 80 19.25 -35.56 2.55
N VAL A 81 20.31 -36.24 2.12
CA VAL A 81 21.36 -35.67 1.27
C VAL A 81 20.80 -35.26 -0.10
N MET A 82 19.93 -36.06 -0.72
CA MET A 82 19.30 -35.74 -2.00
C MET A 82 18.37 -34.54 -1.89
N ILE A 83 17.61 -34.42 -0.81
CA ILE A 83 16.74 -33.29 -0.52
C ILE A 83 17.61 -32.03 -0.34
N GLY A 84 18.72 -32.10 0.38
CA GLY A 84 19.66 -30.99 0.55
C GLY A 84 20.27 -30.52 -0.79
N VAL A 85 20.75 -31.45 -1.62
CA VAL A 85 21.28 -31.15 -2.96
C VAL A 85 20.20 -30.52 -3.84
N ALA A 86 19.00 -31.09 -3.85
CA ALA A 86 17.87 -30.55 -4.61
C ALA A 86 17.51 -29.12 -4.19
N ALA A 87 17.52 -28.81 -2.89
CA ALA A 87 17.26 -27.47 -2.36
C ALA A 87 18.33 -26.46 -2.82
N VAL A 88 19.60 -26.86 -2.80
CA VAL A 88 20.72 -26.03 -3.29
C VAL A 88 20.60 -25.78 -4.80
N VAL A 89 20.35 -26.83 -5.59
CA VAL A 89 20.15 -26.70 -7.04
C VAL A 89 18.96 -25.80 -7.35
N ALA A 90 17.82 -25.97 -6.66
CA ALA A 90 16.64 -25.13 -6.82
C ALA A 90 16.94 -23.66 -6.51
N LEU A 91 17.68 -23.40 -5.42
CA LEU A 91 18.07 -22.04 -5.05
C LEU A 91 18.97 -21.40 -6.11
N VAL A 92 19.98 -22.12 -6.59
CA VAL A 92 20.90 -21.65 -7.65
C VAL A 92 20.13 -21.34 -8.93
N VAL A 93 19.25 -22.25 -9.38
CA VAL A 93 18.42 -22.04 -10.59
C VAL A 93 17.53 -20.80 -10.41
N VAL A 94 16.89 -20.64 -9.26
CA VAL A 94 16.06 -19.48 -8.95
C VAL A 94 16.88 -18.18 -9.00
N ILE A 95 18.07 -18.16 -8.43
CA ILE A 95 18.96 -16.98 -8.47
C ILE A 95 19.33 -16.67 -9.90
N ILE A 96 19.75 -17.66 -10.69
CA ILE A 96 20.12 -17.47 -12.09
C ILE A 96 18.93 -16.95 -12.90
N VAL A 97 17.76 -17.54 -12.77
CA VAL A 97 16.54 -17.07 -13.46
C VAL A 97 16.20 -15.64 -13.04
N SER A 98 16.31 -15.32 -11.74
CA SER A 98 16.07 -13.97 -11.24
C SER A 98 17.05 -12.96 -11.81
N LEU A 99 18.33 -13.31 -11.96
CA LEU A 99 19.34 -12.46 -12.58
C LEU A 99 19.10 -12.28 -14.08
N ILE A 100 18.71 -13.35 -14.78
CA ILE A 100 18.34 -13.30 -16.21
C ILE A 100 17.11 -12.39 -16.40
N VAL A 101 16.07 -12.56 -15.61
CA VAL A 101 14.89 -11.70 -15.65
C VAL A 101 15.26 -10.25 -15.34
N ALA A 102 16.15 -10.01 -14.38
CA ALA A 102 16.64 -8.68 -14.05
C ALA A 102 17.46 -8.07 -15.17
N TYR A 103 18.22 -8.85 -15.91
CA TYR A 103 19.02 -8.42 -17.05
C TYR A 103 18.16 -8.15 -18.29
N LEU A 104 17.22 -9.06 -18.61
CA LEU A 104 16.35 -8.95 -19.78
C LEU A 104 15.25 -7.88 -19.61
N HIS A 105 14.88 -7.57 -18.36
CA HIS A 105 13.93 -6.51 -18.04
C HIS A 105 14.65 -5.44 -17.21
N PRO A 106 15.56 -4.67 -17.83
CA PRO A 106 16.12 -3.50 -17.15
C PRO A 106 14.95 -2.64 -16.69
N ARG A 107 15.09 -1.96 -15.55
CA ARG A 107 14.13 -0.95 -15.16
C ARG A 107 13.97 -0.02 -16.36
N PRO A 108 12.75 0.16 -16.91
CA PRO A 108 12.56 1.18 -17.92
C PRO A 108 13.15 2.46 -17.32
N GLY A 109 14.09 3.08 -18.02
CA GLY A 109 14.59 4.41 -17.65
C GLY A 109 13.35 5.27 -17.43
N LEU A 110 13.36 6.14 -16.42
CA LEU A 110 12.25 7.06 -16.22
C LEU A 110 12.05 7.81 -17.53
N GLU A 111 10.83 7.72 -18.06
CA GLU A 111 10.48 8.44 -19.30
C GLU A 111 10.78 9.93 -19.12
N PRO A 112 11.31 10.62 -20.14
CA PRO A 112 11.58 12.05 -20.07
C PRO A 112 10.33 12.83 -19.64
N ILE A 113 10.48 13.76 -18.69
CA ILE A 113 9.35 14.52 -18.12
C ILE A 113 8.59 15.28 -19.21
N ALA A 114 9.29 15.84 -20.19
CA ALA A 114 8.68 16.55 -21.31
C ALA A 114 7.73 15.65 -22.14
N GLU A 115 8.06 14.37 -22.31
CA GLU A 115 7.18 13.41 -23.01
C GLU A 115 5.98 13.02 -22.15
N VAL A 116 6.18 12.91 -20.83
CA VAL A 116 5.07 12.65 -19.88
C VAL A 116 4.10 13.83 -19.86
N ALA A 117 4.62 15.06 -19.83
CA ALA A 117 3.82 16.28 -19.82
C ALA A 117 2.93 16.44 -21.08
N LYS A 118 3.41 16.00 -22.25
CA LYS A 118 2.64 16.04 -23.51
C LYS A 118 1.39 15.14 -23.53
N ARG A 119 1.30 14.18 -22.62
CA ARG A 119 0.12 13.28 -22.55
C ARG A 119 -1.11 13.92 -21.95
N GLY A 120 -0.94 15.03 -21.24
CA GLY A 120 -1.99 15.65 -20.47
C GLY A 120 -2.34 14.86 -19.19
N GLU A 121 -3.20 15.45 -18.37
CA GLU A 121 -3.68 14.84 -17.15
C GLU A 121 -4.59 13.63 -17.41
N SER A 122 -4.54 12.65 -16.50
CA SER A 122 -5.33 11.42 -16.59
C SER A 122 -5.71 10.91 -15.20
N ASP A 123 -6.28 9.71 -15.14
CA ASP A 123 -6.55 9.00 -13.88
C ASP A 123 -5.27 8.67 -13.08
N SER A 124 -4.14 8.57 -13.77
CA SER A 124 -2.82 8.19 -13.21
C SER A 124 -1.75 9.27 -13.36
N LEU A 125 -2.07 10.44 -13.94
CA LEU A 125 -1.15 11.55 -14.14
C LEU A 125 -1.83 12.88 -13.77
N GLU A 126 -1.17 13.67 -12.94
CA GLU A 126 -1.65 14.98 -12.47
C GLU A 126 -0.54 16.00 -12.57
N PHE A 127 -0.89 17.24 -12.92
CA PHE A 127 0.04 18.38 -13.02
C PHE A 127 -0.27 19.42 -11.95
N LYS A 128 0.78 20.04 -11.45
CA LYS A 128 0.66 21.21 -10.57
C LYS A 128 1.77 22.19 -10.87
N SER A 129 1.39 23.40 -11.19
CA SER A 129 2.32 24.49 -11.51
C SER A 129 3.28 24.79 -10.36
N SER A 130 2.89 24.50 -9.12
CA SER A 130 3.66 24.75 -7.91
C SER A 130 3.12 23.91 -6.76
N ALA A 131 3.99 23.62 -5.79
CA ALA A 131 3.60 22.93 -4.56
C ALA A 131 3.13 23.87 -3.45
N ARG A 132 3.63 25.09 -3.41
CA ARG A 132 3.39 26.04 -2.30
C ARG A 132 3.29 27.49 -2.71
N TRP A 133 3.58 27.83 -3.95
CA TRP A 133 3.50 29.19 -4.47
C TRP A 133 2.19 29.39 -5.22
N ASN A 134 1.39 30.35 -4.80
CA ASN A 134 0.20 30.73 -5.54
C ASN A 134 0.58 31.68 -6.67
N MET A 135 0.60 31.17 -7.90
CA MET A 135 1.02 31.94 -9.10
C MET A 135 0.17 33.19 -9.32
N ARG A 136 -1.12 33.15 -8.96
CA ARG A 136 -2.04 34.31 -9.12
C ARG A 136 -1.83 35.36 -8.04
N ALA A 137 -1.60 34.92 -6.79
CA ALA A 137 -1.42 35.80 -5.66
C ALA A 137 0.03 36.29 -5.48
N GLY A 138 0.99 35.69 -6.18
CA GLY A 138 2.42 35.99 -6.09
C GLY A 138 3.00 35.78 -4.69
N LYS A 139 2.49 34.80 -3.95
CA LYS A 139 2.94 34.51 -2.57
C LYS A 139 2.78 33.04 -2.22
N ARG A 140 3.48 32.62 -1.15
CA ARG A 140 3.25 31.33 -0.52
C ARG A 140 1.80 31.19 -0.04
N ASP A 141 1.21 30.01 -0.27
CA ASP A 141 -0.17 29.70 0.09
C ASP A 141 -0.29 28.25 0.61
N ASP A 142 -0.69 28.12 1.87
CA ASP A 142 -0.87 26.82 2.53
C ASP A 142 -2.02 26.00 1.90
N ALA A 143 -2.92 26.64 1.14
CA ALA A 143 -3.93 25.95 0.36
C ALA A 143 -3.30 25.10 -0.75
N MET A 144 -2.23 25.59 -1.41
CA MET A 144 -1.48 24.82 -2.41
C MET A 144 -0.84 23.60 -1.79
N GLU A 145 -0.21 23.75 -0.61
CA GLU A 145 0.36 22.62 0.15
C GLU A 145 -0.71 21.54 0.46
N THR A 146 -1.93 22.00 0.76
CA THR A 146 -3.07 21.08 1.01
C THR A 146 -3.47 20.33 -0.27
N VAL A 147 -3.47 21.00 -1.42
CA VAL A 147 -3.79 20.38 -2.72
C VAL A 147 -2.77 19.30 -3.05
N ILE A 148 -1.47 19.55 -2.85
CA ILE A 148 -0.42 18.54 -3.05
C ILE A 148 -0.63 17.31 -2.16
N ALA A 149 -0.81 17.52 -0.84
CA ALA A 149 -1.02 16.41 0.09
C ALA A 149 -2.30 15.60 -0.23
N LYS A 150 -3.37 16.30 -0.63
CA LYS A 150 -4.64 15.70 -1.07
C LYS A 150 -4.46 14.83 -2.32
N THR A 151 -3.74 15.32 -3.33
CA THR A 151 -3.47 14.58 -4.57
C THR A 151 -2.66 13.31 -4.28
N VAL A 152 -1.62 13.42 -3.45
CA VAL A 152 -0.80 12.25 -3.05
C VAL A 152 -1.64 11.23 -2.29
N ALA A 153 -2.46 11.66 -1.32
CA ALA A 153 -3.37 10.77 -0.59
C ALA A 153 -4.34 10.04 -1.54
N ALA A 154 -4.92 10.77 -2.50
CA ALA A 154 -5.87 10.21 -3.45
C ALA A 154 -5.23 9.15 -4.36
N PHE A 155 -4.03 9.38 -4.86
CA PHE A 155 -3.28 8.38 -5.63
C PHE A 155 -2.96 7.15 -4.78
N MET A 156 -2.49 7.33 -3.54
CA MET A 156 -2.21 6.21 -2.63
C MET A 156 -3.45 5.36 -2.33
N ASN A 157 -4.58 6.00 -2.17
CA ASN A 157 -5.85 5.33 -1.90
C ASN A 157 -6.49 4.71 -3.15
N SER A 158 -5.93 4.96 -4.32
CA SER A 158 -6.43 4.43 -5.60
C SER A 158 -5.39 3.51 -6.27
N GLY A 159 -5.19 3.61 -7.56
CA GLY A 159 -4.24 2.79 -8.33
C GLY A 159 -2.78 3.22 -8.23
N GLY A 160 -2.46 4.29 -7.48
CA GLY A 160 -1.19 5.00 -7.59
C GLY A 160 -1.20 5.97 -8.76
N GLY A 161 -0.06 6.58 -9.06
CA GLY A 161 0.07 7.50 -10.18
C GLY A 161 1.32 8.35 -10.12
N THR A 162 1.37 9.35 -11.00
CA THR A 162 2.47 10.31 -11.10
C THR A 162 1.92 11.73 -10.93
N LEU A 163 2.57 12.51 -10.08
CA LEU A 163 2.33 13.93 -9.96
C LEU A 163 3.56 14.67 -10.49
N LEU A 164 3.38 15.57 -11.45
CA LEU A 164 4.41 16.50 -11.91
C LEU A 164 4.18 17.86 -11.23
N ILE A 165 5.22 18.36 -10.55
CA ILE A 165 5.22 19.69 -9.92
C ILE A 165 6.17 20.59 -10.70
N GLY A 166 5.69 21.78 -11.05
CA GLY A 166 6.37 22.69 -11.97
C GLY A 166 5.84 22.59 -13.41
N VAL A 167 4.66 21.96 -13.60
CA VAL A 167 3.96 21.82 -14.88
C VAL A 167 2.56 22.38 -14.72
N ASP A 168 2.09 23.20 -15.67
CA ASP A 168 0.73 23.75 -15.66
C ASP A 168 -0.29 22.77 -16.25
N ASP A 169 -1.57 23.15 -16.20
CA ASP A 169 -2.68 22.34 -16.67
C ASP A 169 -2.64 22.09 -18.20
N ASP A 170 -1.92 22.93 -18.96
CA ASP A 170 -1.70 22.80 -20.41
C ASP A 170 -0.46 21.95 -20.74
N GLY A 171 0.26 21.47 -19.73
CA GLY A 171 1.49 20.67 -19.90
C GLY A 171 2.76 21.48 -20.09
N ARG A 172 2.71 22.82 -19.91
CA ARG A 172 3.89 23.69 -20.04
C ARG A 172 4.79 23.55 -18.83
N LEU A 173 6.09 23.58 -19.08
CA LEU A 173 7.12 23.43 -18.05
C LEU A 173 7.41 24.77 -17.37
N ILE A 174 6.79 25.00 -16.21
CA ILE A 174 6.93 26.24 -15.40
C ILE A 174 8.22 26.22 -14.57
N GLY A 175 8.61 25.04 -14.08
CA GLY A 175 9.74 24.87 -13.17
C GLY A 175 9.43 25.12 -11.71
N LEU A 176 10.38 24.75 -10.85
CA LEU A 176 10.30 24.87 -9.39
C LEU A 176 10.83 26.19 -8.83
N GLY A 177 11.28 27.11 -9.70
CA GLY A 177 11.85 28.40 -9.27
C GLY A 177 11.01 29.15 -8.25
N PRO A 178 9.68 29.34 -8.46
CA PRO A 178 8.81 30.01 -7.50
C PRO A 178 8.72 29.28 -6.14
N ASP A 179 8.73 27.95 -6.13
CA ASP A 179 8.72 27.14 -4.91
C ASP A 179 10.04 27.28 -4.17
N TYR A 180 11.16 27.19 -4.88
CA TYR A 180 12.51 27.33 -4.34
C TYR A 180 12.73 28.70 -3.69
N ALA A 181 12.21 29.78 -4.27
CA ALA A 181 12.30 31.13 -3.72
C ALA A 181 11.67 31.27 -2.32
N THR A 182 10.81 30.30 -1.93
CA THR A 182 10.19 30.28 -0.60
C THR A 182 11.01 29.51 0.45
N LEU A 183 12.09 28.86 0.03
CA LEU A 183 12.95 28.05 0.89
C LEU A 183 14.17 28.85 1.36
N LYS A 184 14.76 28.46 2.50
CA LYS A 184 15.99 29.09 3.00
C LYS A 184 17.17 28.89 2.04
N THR A 185 17.27 27.70 1.48
CA THR A 185 18.19 27.30 0.43
C THR A 185 17.35 26.89 -0.76
N PRO A 186 17.46 27.58 -1.92
CA PRO A 186 16.59 27.34 -3.07
C PRO A 186 17.14 26.21 -3.94
N ASP A 187 17.04 24.97 -3.46
CA ASP A 187 17.52 23.78 -4.13
C ASP A 187 16.54 22.59 -3.99
N SER A 188 16.75 21.55 -4.81
CA SER A 188 15.95 20.33 -4.84
C SER A 188 16.01 19.54 -3.53
N ASP A 189 17.17 19.49 -2.86
CA ASP A 189 17.34 18.76 -1.60
C ASP A 189 16.45 19.39 -0.50
N ARG A 190 16.42 20.72 -0.40
CA ARG A 190 15.57 21.44 0.55
C ARG A 190 14.11 21.30 0.21
N PHE A 191 13.77 21.29 -1.06
CA PHE A 191 12.41 21.04 -1.51
C PHE A 191 11.96 19.62 -1.17
N GLU A 192 12.80 18.61 -1.37
CA GLU A 192 12.50 17.23 -1.00
C GLU A 192 12.27 17.09 0.50
N LEU A 193 13.15 17.65 1.33
CA LEU A 193 12.98 17.63 2.79
C LEU A 193 11.67 18.28 3.21
N TRP A 194 11.38 19.47 2.66
CA TRP A 194 10.14 20.18 2.97
C TRP A 194 8.89 19.40 2.58
N ILE A 195 8.84 18.83 1.37
CA ILE A 195 7.63 18.13 0.89
C ILE A 195 7.42 16.81 1.65
N ARG A 196 8.49 16.13 2.06
CA ARG A 196 8.41 14.95 2.93
C ARG A 196 7.91 15.29 4.31
N ASP A 197 8.35 16.40 4.88
CA ASP A 197 7.84 16.93 6.16
C ASP A 197 6.35 17.28 6.06
N LEU A 198 5.92 17.91 4.97
CA LEU A 198 4.53 18.20 4.68
C LEU A 198 3.68 16.92 4.69
N TRP A 199 4.12 15.89 3.94
CA TRP A 199 3.40 14.61 3.89
C TRP A 199 3.43 13.90 5.23
N GLY A 200 4.55 13.95 5.97
CA GLY A 200 4.65 13.39 7.32
C GLY A 200 3.62 13.99 8.27
N GLN A 201 3.43 15.31 8.22
CA GLN A 201 2.46 16.02 9.05
C GLN A 201 1.01 15.81 8.62
N ARG A 202 0.76 15.67 7.31
CA ARG A 202 -0.59 15.61 6.73
C ARG A 202 -1.11 14.20 6.51
N LEU A 203 -0.25 13.24 6.19
CA LEU A 203 -0.59 11.86 5.80
C LEU A 203 -0.03 10.83 6.78
N GLY A 204 0.86 11.24 7.66
CA GLY A 204 1.58 10.37 8.57
C GLY A 204 2.89 9.82 8.00
N THR A 205 3.84 9.50 8.88
CA THR A 205 5.23 9.13 8.54
C THR A 205 5.33 7.94 7.59
N ASN A 206 4.48 6.91 7.79
CA ASN A 206 4.50 5.72 6.93
C ASN A 206 4.07 6.03 5.49
N ALA A 207 3.06 6.87 5.32
CA ALA A 207 2.59 7.29 4.00
C ALA A 207 3.62 8.21 3.31
N ALA A 208 4.24 9.12 4.06
CA ALA A 208 5.26 10.04 3.55
C ALA A 208 6.52 9.34 2.99
N ALA A 209 6.79 8.11 3.42
CA ALA A 209 7.93 7.32 2.95
C ALA A 209 7.68 6.59 1.62
N LEU A 210 6.43 6.51 1.15
CA LEU A 210 6.09 5.73 -0.05
C LEU A 210 6.39 6.44 -1.38
N PRO A 211 6.13 7.77 -1.55
CA PRO A 211 6.39 8.45 -2.81
C PRO A 211 7.87 8.51 -3.13
N LEU A 212 8.19 8.29 -4.40
CA LEU A 212 9.53 8.46 -4.93
C LEU A 212 9.60 9.81 -5.66
N LEU A 213 10.58 10.63 -5.28
CA LEU A 213 10.83 11.90 -5.94
C LEU A 213 11.99 11.75 -6.91
N ASP A 214 11.86 12.41 -8.05
CA ASP A 214 12.87 12.52 -9.08
C ASP A 214 12.86 13.95 -9.60
N PHE A 215 14.03 14.60 -9.62
CA PHE A 215 14.20 15.96 -10.10
C PHE A 215 14.96 15.88 -11.40
N ALA A 216 14.42 16.45 -12.44
CA ALA A 216 15.08 16.47 -13.74
C ALA A 216 14.84 17.80 -14.45
N GLU A 217 15.90 18.28 -15.12
CA GLU A 217 15.76 19.38 -16.05
C GLU A 217 15.01 18.89 -17.30
N ALA A 218 14.00 19.64 -17.68
CA ALA A 218 13.24 19.41 -18.89
C ALA A 218 13.10 20.74 -19.66
N SER A 219 13.19 20.66 -20.96
CA SER A 219 12.99 21.80 -21.86
C SER A 219 11.93 21.45 -22.89
N ASP A 220 11.09 22.41 -23.22
CA ASP A 220 10.26 22.33 -24.41
C ASP A 220 10.89 23.19 -25.51
N PRO A 221 11.37 22.56 -26.60
CA PRO A 221 11.99 23.30 -27.71
C PRO A 221 11.02 24.28 -28.39
N GLN A 222 9.72 24.12 -28.20
CA GLN A 222 8.69 24.95 -28.84
C GLN A 222 8.39 26.24 -28.07
N GLU A 223 8.68 26.28 -26.76
CA GLU A 223 8.34 27.44 -25.91
C GLU A 223 9.47 28.45 -25.74
N GLY A 224 10.68 28.15 -26.22
CA GLY A 224 11.82 29.11 -26.18
C GLY A 224 12.36 29.41 -24.78
N TYR A 225 11.84 28.77 -23.73
CA TYR A 225 12.37 28.86 -22.39
C TYR A 225 13.54 27.89 -22.22
N GLY A 226 14.55 28.28 -21.44
CA GLY A 226 15.65 27.39 -21.06
C GLY A 226 15.13 26.18 -20.24
N PRO A 227 16.03 25.19 -19.98
CA PRO A 227 15.66 24.04 -19.20
C PRO A 227 15.10 24.44 -17.83
N GLN A 228 13.98 23.83 -17.46
CA GLN A 228 13.28 24.02 -16.18
C GLN A 228 13.42 22.76 -15.34
N GLU A 229 13.75 22.92 -14.06
CA GLU A 229 13.76 21.79 -13.14
C GLU A 229 12.35 21.47 -12.70
N ILE A 230 11.92 20.21 -12.90
CA ILE A 230 10.58 19.69 -12.60
C ILE A 230 10.73 18.56 -11.58
N CYS A 231 9.82 18.51 -10.60
CA CYS A 231 9.75 17.40 -9.68
C CYS A 231 8.68 16.39 -10.14
N ARG A 232 9.13 15.16 -10.42
CA ARG A 232 8.24 14.02 -10.63
C ARG A 232 8.09 13.23 -9.35
N VAL A 233 6.86 13.09 -8.89
CA VAL A 233 6.51 12.28 -7.73
C VAL A 233 5.81 11.03 -8.21
N THR A 234 6.46 9.87 -8.10
CA THR A 234 5.85 8.56 -8.38
C THR A 234 5.22 8.02 -7.11
N ILE A 235 3.93 7.84 -7.12
CA ILE A 235 3.12 7.50 -5.94
C ILE A 235 2.59 6.07 -6.10
N PRO A 236 3.11 5.09 -5.35
CA PRO A 236 2.58 3.74 -5.36
C PRO A 236 1.24 3.67 -4.62
N PRO A 237 0.37 2.70 -4.97
CA PRO A 237 -0.83 2.45 -4.20
C PRO A 237 -0.47 1.97 -2.79
N SER A 238 -1.15 2.50 -1.79
CA SER A 238 -0.93 2.12 -0.39
C SER A 238 -1.57 0.78 -0.06
N THR A 239 -0.93 0.02 0.82
CA THR A 239 -1.46 -1.23 1.40
C THR A 239 -2.43 -1.01 2.55
N ARG A 240 -2.61 0.24 2.99
CA ARG A 240 -3.53 0.67 4.06
C ARG A 240 -4.19 1.99 3.68
N PRO A 241 -5.37 2.31 4.23
CA PRO A 241 -6.00 3.61 4.02
C PRO A 241 -5.07 4.75 4.47
N VAL A 242 -4.95 5.78 3.65
CA VAL A 242 -4.20 7.01 3.95
C VAL A 242 -5.19 8.14 4.11
N TYR A 243 -5.20 8.75 5.28
CA TYR A 243 -6.10 9.84 5.61
C TYR A 243 -5.35 11.17 5.56
N LEU A 244 -5.98 12.17 4.94
CA LEU A 244 -5.51 13.54 4.97
C LEU A 244 -5.99 14.19 6.27
N THR A 245 -5.08 14.73 7.06
CA THR A 245 -5.38 15.52 8.24
C THR A 245 -5.11 16.99 8.00
N GLY A 246 -5.73 17.87 8.78
CA GLY A 246 -5.49 19.30 8.73
C GLY A 246 -4.04 19.68 9.11
N PRO A 247 -3.68 20.98 9.00
CA PRO A 247 -2.34 21.44 9.35
C PRO A 247 -1.94 21.01 10.77
N LYS A 248 -0.70 20.53 10.93
CA LYS A 248 -0.15 20.02 12.21
C LYS A 248 -0.95 18.83 12.79
N GLY A 249 -1.58 18.04 11.93
CA GLY A 249 -2.36 16.87 12.34
C GLY A 249 -3.66 17.21 13.08
N LYS A 250 -4.13 18.46 13.01
CA LYS A 250 -5.37 18.92 13.64
C LYS A 250 -6.52 18.87 12.63
N GLY A 251 -7.73 18.66 13.13
CA GLY A 251 -8.94 18.62 12.30
C GLY A 251 -9.41 17.20 12.02
N GLU A 252 -10.45 17.09 11.21
CA GLU A 252 -11.03 15.81 10.82
C GLU A 252 -10.11 15.08 9.82
N ALA A 253 -10.05 13.76 9.93
CA ALA A 253 -9.34 12.92 8.98
C ALA A 253 -10.24 12.67 7.76
N GLU A 254 -9.76 12.99 6.58
CA GLU A 254 -10.51 12.89 5.33
C GLU A 254 -9.93 11.77 4.46
N LEU A 255 -10.79 10.96 3.85
CA LEU A 255 -10.39 9.97 2.86
C LEU A 255 -10.61 10.53 1.45
N TRP A 256 -9.51 10.69 0.73
CA TRP A 256 -9.50 11.16 -0.64
C TRP A 256 -9.13 10.05 -1.61
N VAL A 257 -9.81 9.97 -2.75
CA VAL A 257 -9.60 8.97 -3.81
C VAL A 257 -9.60 9.61 -5.19
N ARG A 258 -8.98 8.92 -6.17
CA ARG A 258 -9.10 9.28 -7.60
C ARG A 258 -10.33 8.61 -8.19
N VAL A 259 -11.12 9.38 -8.92
CA VAL A 259 -12.26 8.91 -9.70
C VAL A 259 -12.10 9.50 -11.10
N GLY A 260 -11.52 8.73 -12.02
CA GLY A 260 -11.02 9.25 -13.28
C GLY A 260 -9.93 10.29 -13.04
N ASN A 261 -9.98 11.41 -13.73
CA ASN A 261 -9.06 12.54 -13.57
C ASN A 261 -9.41 13.47 -12.38
N SER A 262 -10.42 13.12 -11.55
CA SER A 262 -10.83 13.94 -10.40
C SER A 262 -10.35 13.38 -9.09
N THR A 263 -10.00 14.25 -8.15
CA THR A 263 -9.75 13.91 -6.74
C THR A 263 -10.99 14.21 -5.92
N ARG A 264 -11.57 13.19 -5.26
CA ARG A 264 -12.82 13.31 -4.50
C ARG A 264 -12.65 12.87 -3.06
N ARG A 265 -13.29 13.62 -2.14
CA ARG A 265 -13.46 13.21 -0.76
C ARG A 265 -14.62 12.23 -0.68
N LEU A 266 -14.43 11.14 0.05
CA LEU A 266 -15.50 10.22 0.39
C LEU A 266 -16.16 10.65 1.70
N GLU A 267 -17.48 10.67 1.72
CA GLU A 267 -18.25 10.83 2.94
C GLU A 267 -18.12 9.57 3.81
N VAL A 268 -18.41 9.69 5.11
CA VAL A 268 -18.11 8.64 6.10
C VAL A 268 -18.67 7.26 5.70
N ALA A 269 -19.91 7.21 5.20
CA ALA A 269 -20.53 5.96 4.80
C ALA A 269 -19.80 5.30 3.63
N ASP A 270 -19.50 6.08 2.58
CA ASP A 270 -18.79 5.61 1.39
C ASP A 270 -17.34 5.26 1.73
N ALA A 271 -16.69 6.05 2.61
CA ALA A 271 -15.35 5.78 3.06
C ALA A 271 -15.22 4.44 3.79
N VAL A 272 -16.17 4.11 4.68
CA VAL A 272 -16.20 2.82 5.39
C VAL A 272 -16.35 1.67 4.40
N GLN A 273 -17.28 1.79 3.45
CA GLN A 273 -17.50 0.76 2.42
C GLN A 273 -16.27 0.60 1.53
N TYR A 274 -15.68 1.70 1.07
CA TYR A 274 -14.48 1.69 0.24
C TYR A 274 -13.29 1.02 0.94
N VAL A 275 -13.04 1.39 2.21
CA VAL A 275 -11.97 0.81 3.03
C VAL A 275 -12.17 -0.69 3.24
N ALA A 276 -13.41 -1.12 3.52
CA ALA A 276 -13.73 -2.53 3.73
C ALA A 276 -13.51 -3.38 2.47
N LEU A 277 -13.80 -2.83 1.29
CA LEU A 277 -13.61 -3.51 0.00
C LEU A 277 -12.14 -3.52 -0.43
N ARG A 278 -11.45 -2.38 -0.29
CA ARG A 278 -10.09 -2.23 -0.81
C ARG A 278 -9.03 -2.83 0.12
N TRP A 279 -9.21 -2.69 1.42
CA TRP A 279 -8.28 -3.19 2.45
C TRP A 279 -9.02 -4.02 3.49
N PRO A 280 -9.53 -5.20 3.12
CA PRO A 280 -10.32 -6.04 4.03
C PRO A 280 -9.54 -6.43 5.30
N GLU A 281 -8.21 -6.51 5.21
CA GLU A 281 -7.36 -6.81 6.38
C GLU A 281 -7.34 -5.68 7.42
N SER A 282 -7.54 -4.41 7.00
CA SER A 282 -7.54 -3.27 7.92
C SER A 282 -8.78 -3.19 8.80
N VAL A 283 -9.88 -3.86 8.37
CA VAL A 283 -11.17 -3.95 9.10
C VAL A 283 -11.39 -5.32 9.73
N ARG A 284 -10.51 -6.29 9.51
CA ARG A 284 -10.63 -7.62 10.13
C ARG A 284 -10.41 -7.54 11.63
N VAL A 285 -11.47 -7.83 12.37
CA VAL A 285 -11.39 -8.06 13.82
C VAL A 285 -10.87 -9.49 14.04
N SER A 286 -9.84 -9.66 14.87
CA SER A 286 -9.29 -10.98 15.14
C SER A 286 -10.37 -11.93 15.69
N PRO A 287 -10.29 -13.25 15.41
CA PRO A 287 -11.27 -14.22 15.93
C PRO A 287 -11.42 -14.15 17.44
N LEU A 288 -10.34 -13.97 18.17
CA LEU A 288 -10.33 -13.81 19.63
C LEU A 288 -11.07 -12.56 20.08
N THR A 289 -10.91 -11.45 19.37
CA THR A 289 -11.65 -10.20 19.65
C THR A 289 -13.14 -10.38 19.35
N ARG A 290 -13.51 -11.10 18.28
CA ARG A 290 -14.92 -11.43 17.98
C ARG A 290 -15.56 -12.26 19.10
N ILE A 291 -14.86 -13.30 19.59
CA ILE A 291 -15.31 -14.12 20.71
C ILE A 291 -15.44 -13.26 21.97
N ARG A 292 -14.45 -12.40 22.25
CA ARG A 292 -14.50 -11.50 23.42
C ARG A 292 -15.67 -10.51 23.34
N LEU A 293 -15.90 -9.91 22.18
CA LEU A 293 -17.06 -9.04 21.95
C LEU A 293 -18.38 -9.78 22.10
N PHE A 294 -18.48 -10.98 21.54
CA PHE A 294 -19.69 -11.82 21.69
C PHE A 294 -19.95 -12.15 23.16
N LEU A 295 -18.94 -12.56 23.91
CA LEU A 295 -19.06 -12.87 25.34
C LEU A 295 -19.41 -11.63 26.19
N THR A 296 -18.89 -10.45 25.83
CA THR A 296 -19.25 -9.20 26.53
C THR A 296 -20.67 -8.75 26.19
N MET A 297 -21.10 -8.87 24.93
CA MET A 297 -22.48 -8.53 24.52
C MET A 297 -23.54 -9.47 25.11
N THR A 298 -23.20 -10.76 25.25
CA THR A 298 -24.12 -11.71 25.91
C THR A 298 -24.20 -11.49 27.41
N ARG A 299 -23.13 -11.01 28.04
CA ARG A 299 -23.11 -10.74 29.50
C ARG A 299 -23.87 -9.46 29.89
N HIS A 300 -24.07 -8.52 28.96
CA HIS A 300 -24.81 -7.28 29.18
C HIS A 300 -26.29 -7.31 28.84
N ARG A 301 -26.85 -8.48 28.52
CA ARG A 301 -28.32 -8.61 28.25
C ARG A 301 -29.20 -8.50 29.48
N GLU A 302 -28.61 -8.46 30.67
CA GLU A 302 -29.35 -8.46 31.94
C GLU A 302 -29.32 -7.15 32.74
N THR A 303 -28.66 -6.09 32.25
CA THR A 303 -28.67 -4.78 32.90
C THR A 303 -29.10 -3.70 31.90
N PRO A 304 -30.08 -2.80 32.28
CA PRO A 304 -30.43 -1.68 31.41
C PRO A 304 -29.20 -0.80 31.21
N THR A 305 -28.75 -0.75 29.98
CA THR A 305 -27.46 -0.21 29.55
C THR A 305 -27.43 1.30 29.79
N ARG A 306 -26.60 1.78 30.70
CA ARG A 306 -26.13 3.16 30.63
C ARG A 306 -25.35 3.29 29.33
N LEU A 307 -25.76 4.20 28.47
CA LEU A 307 -25.04 4.55 27.25
C LEU A 307 -23.57 4.86 27.59
N PRO A 308 -22.61 4.42 26.76
CA PRO A 308 -21.22 4.81 26.94
C PRO A 308 -21.13 6.33 27.13
N ARG A 309 -20.35 6.81 28.12
CA ARG A 309 -20.23 8.24 28.45
C ARG A 309 -19.93 9.13 27.25
N VAL A 310 -19.34 8.59 26.20
CA VAL A 310 -19.08 9.29 24.93
C VAL A 310 -20.39 9.57 24.18
N VAL A 311 -21.29 8.59 24.11
CA VAL A 311 -22.59 8.73 23.43
C VAL A 311 -23.51 9.67 24.22
N GLU A 312 -23.50 9.59 25.55
CA GLU A 312 -24.23 10.47 26.44
C GLU A 312 -23.78 11.93 26.33
N ARG A 313 -22.46 12.17 26.18
CA ARG A 313 -21.89 13.50 25.96
C ARG A 313 -22.31 14.07 24.59
N VAL A 314 -22.26 13.29 23.52
CA VAL A 314 -22.67 13.70 22.17
C VAL A 314 -24.18 14.02 22.12
N LEU A 315 -25.01 13.23 22.78
CA LEU A 315 -26.45 13.48 22.84
C LEU A 315 -26.80 14.72 23.69
N THR A 316 -26.09 14.96 24.80
CA THR A 316 -26.27 16.16 25.61
C THR A 316 -25.76 17.43 24.96
N GLU A 317 -24.68 17.38 24.20
CA GLU A 317 -24.22 18.51 23.40
C GLU A 317 -25.19 18.84 22.26
N ARG A 318 -25.73 17.84 21.59
CA ARG A 318 -26.74 18.02 20.53
C ARG A 318 -28.04 18.61 21.06
N ALA A 319 -28.49 18.19 22.24
CA ALA A 319 -29.68 18.76 22.91
C ALA A 319 -29.48 20.22 23.33
N LYS A 320 -28.26 20.62 23.71
CA LYS A 320 -27.93 22.02 24.04
C LYS A 320 -27.88 22.94 22.82
N HIS A 321 -27.56 22.42 21.63
CA HIS A 321 -27.48 23.22 20.39
C HIS A 321 -28.78 23.15 19.55
N GLY A 322 -29.68 22.23 19.83
CA GLY A 322 -30.96 22.09 19.13
C GLY A 322 -32.16 22.81 19.81
N GLY A 323 -31.96 23.37 20.99
CA GLY A 323 -33.02 24.03 21.77
C GLY A 323 -33.12 25.56 21.58
N GLY A 324 -32.39 26.13 20.60
CA GLY A 324 -32.23 27.58 20.45
C GLY A 324 -32.97 28.25 19.28
N SER A 325 -33.90 27.57 18.61
CA SER A 325 -34.52 28.18 17.41
C SER A 325 -36.02 27.93 17.25
N SER A 326 -36.80 28.08 18.34
CA SER A 326 -38.28 28.09 18.21
C SER A 326 -39.00 28.96 19.27
N GLU A 327 -38.41 30.11 19.62
CA GLU A 327 -39.20 31.15 20.33
C GLU A 327 -38.75 32.52 19.77
N GLY A 328 -39.49 33.02 18.78
CA GLY A 328 -39.20 34.38 18.27
C GLY A 328 -39.91 34.79 16.99
N GLU A 329 -41.06 34.24 16.63
CA GLU A 329 -41.91 34.82 15.55
C GLU A 329 -43.41 34.63 15.86
N GLU A 330 -43.86 35.32 16.93
CA GLU A 330 -45.27 35.63 17.09
C GLU A 330 -45.36 36.84 18.04
N GLU A 331 -45.23 38.06 17.47
CA GLU A 331 -45.79 39.36 17.89
C GLU A 331 -45.12 40.49 17.12
N ARG A 332 -45.77 40.86 15.98
CA ARG A 332 -46.01 42.26 15.53
C ARG A 332 -46.67 42.32 14.18
N GLY A 333 -47.90 42.75 14.19
CA GLY A 333 -48.53 43.58 13.21
C GLY A 333 -49.19 42.96 12.03
#